data_b35c857b22e8b2002ec00f37699e8162
#
_entry.id   b35c857b22e8b2002ec00f37699e8162
#
_cell.length_a   1.000
_cell.length_b   1.000
_cell.length_c   1.000
_cell.angle_alpha   90.00
_cell.angle_beta   90.00
_cell.angle_gamma   90.00
#
_symmetry.space_group_name_H-M   'P 1'
#
loop_
_entity.id
_entity.type
_entity.pdbx_description
1 polymer ?
#
loop_
_entity_poly.entity_id
_entity_poly.type
_entity_poly.pdbx_seq_one_letter_code
_entity_poly.pdbx_strand_id
1 'polypeptide(L)'
;MPHFILLTKLTSDGVKTIKNNPDRIAEVNREMEQIGLKVHHQWATLGQYDFISVVEADDAETMAKASVELGSRGTTVNETLNAIPSDDFAGSL
;
A
#
# COMPACT_ATOMS: atom_id res chain seq x y z
N MET A 1 -7.64 15.04 0.59
CA MET A 1 -7.28 13.85 1.39
C MET A 1 -5.82 13.52 1.19
N PRO A 2 -5.10 13.17 2.26
CA PRO A 2 -3.69 12.83 2.15
C PRO A 2 -3.42 11.64 1.23
N HIS A 3 -2.32 11.74 0.50
CA HIS A 3 -1.83 10.67 -0.36
C HIS A 3 -0.62 9.99 0.27
N PHE A 4 -0.48 8.71 0.00
CA PHE A 4 0.64 7.90 0.50
C PHE A 4 1.13 6.99 -0.62
N ILE A 5 2.43 6.73 -0.59
CA ILE A 5 3.06 5.72 -1.45
C ILE A 5 3.39 4.54 -0.56
N LEU A 6 2.84 3.39 -0.88
CA LEU A 6 3.08 2.16 -0.15
C LEU A 6 4.07 1.30 -0.93
N LEU A 7 5.22 1.05 -0.31
CA LEU A 7 6.28 0.22 -0.87
C LEU A 7 6.24 -1.13 -0.17
N THR A 8 5.97 -2.18 -0.92
CA THR A 8 5.68 -3.50 -0.37
C THR A 8 6.73 -4.51 -0.79
N LYS A 9 7.31 -5.22 0.20
CA LYS A 9 8.10 -6.42 -0.02
C LYS A 9 7.29 -7.63 0.39
N LEU A 10 7.29 -8.67 -0.42
CA LEU A 10 6.70 -9.95 -0.03
C LEU A 10 7.69 -10.74 0.81
N THR A 11 7.17 -11.37 1.87
CA THR A 11 7.91 -12.42 2.57
C THR A 11 7.88 -13.69 1.72
N SER A 12 8.62 -14.73 2.12
CA SER A 12 8.54 -16.02 1.41
C SER A 12 7.11 -16.59 1.43
N ASP A 13 6.39 -16.41 2.53
CA ASP A 13 4.98 -16.80 2.61
C ASP A 13 4.12 -15.97 1.66
N GLY A 14 4.39 -14.68 1.54
CA GLY A 14 3.69 -13.79 0.61
C GLY A 14 3.89 -14.20 -0.85
N VAL A 15 5.11 -14.55 -1.22
CA VAL A 15 5.42 -15.03 -2.57
C VAL A 15 4.62 -16.30 -2.88
N LYS A 16 4.62 -17.26 -1.97
CA LYS A 16 3.87 -18.51 -2.14
C LYS A 16 2.37 -18.25 -2.26
N THR A 17 1.84 -17.36 -1.45
CA THR A 17 0.42 -16.99 -1.47
C THR A 17 0.02 -16.41 -2.82
N ILE A 18 0.79 -15.46 -3.33
CA ILE A 18 0.49 -14.79 -4.62
C ILE A 18 0.61 -15.80 -5.77
N LYS A 19 1.64 -16.63 -5.75
CA LYS A 19 1.83 -17.65 -6.80
C LYS A 19 0.66 -18.64 -6.85
N ASN A 20 0.19 -19.08 -5.67
CA ASN A 20 -0.88 -20.09 -5.57
C ASN A 20 -2.27 -19.47 -5.77
N ASN A 21 -2.44 -18.21 -5.43
CA ASN A 21 -3.72 -17.51 -5.52
C ASN A 21 -3.50 -16.03 -5.92
N PRO A 22 -3.29 -15.74 -7.22
CA PRO A 22 -3.10 -14.38 -7.68
C PRO A 22 -4.27 -13.43 -7.35
N ASP A 23 -5.48 -13.95 -7.21
CA ASP A 23 -6.67 -13.15 -6.86
C ASP A 23 -6.56 -12.51 -5.48
N ARG A 24 -5.63 -12.99 -4.65
CA ARG A 24 -5.40 -12.42 -3.32
C ARG A 24 -5.02 -10.94 -3.38
N ILE A 25 -4.37 -10.50 -4.45
CA ILE A 25 -4.02 -9.07 -4.64
C ILE A 25 -5.29 -8.22 -4.63
N ALA A 26 -6.28 -8.58 -5.45
CA ALA A 26 -7.55 -7.84 -5.52
C ALA A 26 -8.35 -7.96 -4.21
N GLU A 27 -8.31 -9.12 -3.56
CA GLU A 27 -8.99 -9.33 -2.28
C GLU A 27 -8.44 -8.39 -1.20
N VAL A 28 -7.12 -8.28 -1.09
CA VAL A 28 -6.47 -7.38 -0.13
C VAL A 28 -6.82 -5.93 -0.42
N ASN A 29 -6.84 -5.53 -1.69
CA ASN A 29 -7.23 -4.16 -2.05
C ASN A 29 -8.66 -3.85 -1.59
N ARG A 30 -9.59 -4.78 -1.74
CA ARG A 30 -10.97 -4.62 -1.24
C ARG A 30 -11.02 -4.51 0.28
N GLU A 31 -10.22 -5.32 0.98
CA GLU A 31 -10.13 -5.25 2.45
C GLU A 31 -9.59 -3.87 2.89
N MET A 32 -8.60 -3.34 2.19
CA MET A 32 -8.06 -2.01 2.50
C MET A 32 -9.10 -0.91 2.27
N GLU A 33 -9.91 -1.01 1.22
CA GLU A 33 -11.01 -0.08 0.98
C GLU A 33 -12.00 -0.06 2.13
N GLN A 34 -12.29 -1.22 2.72
CA GLN A 34 -13.22 -1.34 3.85
C GLN A 34 -12.72 -0.63 5.10
N ILE A 35 -11.41 -0.47 5.26
CA ILE A 35 -10.83 0.23 6.41
C ILE A 35 -10.46 1.68 6.10
N GLY A 36 -10.88 2.18 4.94
CA GLY A 36 -10.79 3.60 4.60
C GLY A 36 -9.67 4.00 3.66
N LEU A 37 -8.98 3.06 3.06
CA LEU A 37 -7.98 3.35 2.02
C LEU A 37 -8.61 3.30 0.65
N LYS A 38 -8.19 4.22 -0.23
CA LYS A 38 -8.52 4.17 -1.64
C LYS A 38 -7.23 3.91 -2.42
N VAL A 39 -7.16 2.78 -3.11
CA VAL A 39 -6.01 2.43 -3.94
C VAL A 39 -6.25 3.00 -5.34
N HIS A 40 -5.49 4.01 -5.71
CA HIS A 40 -5.60 4.65 -7.02
C HIS A 40 -4.81 3.91 -8.09
N HIS A 41 -3.60 3.49 -7.75
CA HIS A 41 -2.69 2.79 -8.66
C HIS A 41 -1.91 1.76 -7.88
N GLN A 42 -1.61 0.66 -8.53
CA GLN A 42 -0.79 -0.39 -7.96
C GLN A 42 -0.03 -1.10 -9.08
N TRP A 43 1.27 -1.25 -8.91
CA TRP A 43 2.14 -1.92 -9.86
C TRP A 43 2.93 -3.01 -9.19
N ALA A 44 3.09 -4.16 -9.86
CA ALA A 44 4.10 -5.14 -9.52
C ALA A 44 5.44 -4.63 -10.06
N THR A 45 6.48 -4.67 -9.24
CA THR A 45 7.77 -4.10 -9.58
C THR A 45 8.89 -5.13 -9.42
N LEU A 46 10.02 -4.86 -10.06
CA LEU A 46 11.25 -5.62 -9.89
C LEU A 46 12.21 -4.82 -9.00
N GLY A 47 13.15 -5.50 -8.38
CA GLY A 47 14.15 -4.88 -7.54
C GLY A 47 13.82 -4.99 -6.06
N GLN A 48 14.05 -3.91 -5.33
CA GLN A 48 13.94 -3.91 -3.87
C GLN A 48 12.52 -4.14 -3.36
N TYR A 49 11.52 -3.66 -4.10
CA TYR A 49 10.11 -3.78 -3.73
C TYR A 49 9.37 -4.62 -4.76
N ASP A 50 8.37 -5.36 -4.30
CA ASP A 50 7.55 -6.22 -5.16
C ASP A 50 6.31 -5.53 -5.67
N PHE A 51 5.77 -4.57 -4.89
CA PHE A 51 4.64 -3.74 -5.29
C PHE A 51 4.84 -2.30 -4.87
N ILE A 52 4.33 -1.39 -5.68
CA ILE A 52 4.23 0.04 -5.34
C ILE A 52 2.78 0.43 -5.54
N SER A 53 2.19 1.05 -4.52
CA SER A 53 0.79 1.48 -4.56
C SER A 53 0.68 2.97 -4.23
N VAL A 54 -0.21 3.67 -4.94
CA VAL A 54 -0.59 5.04 -4.61
C VAL A 54 -1.96 4.98 -3.95
N VAL A 55 -2.04 5.42 -2.71
CA VAL A 55 -3.26 5.31 -1.92
C VAL A 55 -3.64 6.65 -1.30
N GLU A 56 -4.94 6.81 -1.03
CA GLU A 56 -5.48 7.91 -0.24
C GLU A 56 -6.10 7.38 1.04
N ALA A 57 -6.03 8.16 2.10
CA ALA A 57 -6.74 7.93 3.36
C ALA A 57 -7.18 9.27 3.91
N ASP A 58 -8.14 9.27 4.85
CA ASP A 58 -8.62 10.51 5.47
C ASP A 58 -7.50 11.20 6.26
N ASP A 59 -6.63 10.42 6.88
CA ASP A 59 -5.54 10.94 7.70
C ASP A 59 -4.41 9.91 7.82
N ALA A 60 -3.29 10.36 8.38
CA ALA A 60 -2.12 9.51 8.58
C ALA A 60 -2.39 8.38 9.58
N GLU A 61 -3.27 8.59 10.55
CA GLU A 61 -3.62 7.58 11.53
C GLU A 61 -4.32 6.39 10.88
N THR A 62 -5.26 6.64 9.98
CA THR A 62 -5.95 5.59 9.20
C THR A 62 -4.93 4.80 8.38
N MET A 63 -4.00 5.49 7.73
CA MET A 63 -2.93 4.83 6.96
C MET A 63 -2.03 3.98 7.85
N ALA A 64 -1.67 4.48 9.03
CA ALA A 64 -0.83 3.75 9.98
C ALA A 64 -1.53 2.46 10.46
N LYS A 65 -2.81 2.54 10.76
CA LYS A 65 -3.60 1.35 11.14
C LYS A 65 -3.63 0.31 10.03
N ALA A 66 -3.81 0.75 8.80
CA ALA A 66 -3.78 -0.13 7.64
C ALA A 66 -2.42 -0.81 7.47
N SER A 67 -1.32 -0.08 7.69
CA SER A 67 0.03 -0.63 7.62
C SER A 67 0.25 -1.71 8.66
N VAL A 68 -0.24 -1.52 9.88
CA VAL A 68 -0.17 -2.52 10.95
C VAL A 68 -0.98 -3.76 10.57
N GLU A 69 -2.18 -3.58 10.06
CA GLU A 69 -3.03 -4.69 9.62
C GLU A 69 -2.33 -5.53 8.53
N LEU A 70 -1.77 -4.87 7.53
CA LEU A 70 -1.04 -5.56 6.46
C LEU A 70 0.19 -6.29 7.00
N GLY A 71 0.97 -5.63 7.85
CA GLY A 71 2.18 -6.22 8.41
C GLY A 71 1.90 -7.41 9.35
N SER A 72 0.76 -7.39 10.04
CA SER A 72 0.39 -8.43 11.01
C SER A 72 0.11 -9.77 10.36
N ARG A 73 -0.15 -9.80 9.06
CA ARG A 73 -0.49 -11.03 8.33
C ARG A 73 0.73 -11.88 7.99
N GLY A 74 1.94 -11.34 8.12
CA GLY A 74 3.17 -12.09 7.88
C GLY A 74 3.53 -12.33 6.42
N THR A 75 2.75 -11.78 5.48
CA THR A 75 2.97 -11.97 4.03
C THR A 75 3.69 -10.79 3.38
N THR A 76 3.71 -9.64 4.03
CA THR A 76 4.33 -8.43 3.49
C THR A 76 5.09 -7.66 4.56
N VAL A 77 6.10 -6.92 4.12
CA VAL A 77 6.76 -5.87 4.88
C VAL A 77 6.57 -4.58 4.08
N ASN A 78 6.02 -3.55 4.71
CA ASN A 78 5.62 -2.34 4.03
C ASN A 78 6.36 -1.12 4.55
N GLU A 79 6.73 -0.22 3.64
CA GLU A 79 7.21 1.12 3.94
C GLU A 79 6.21 2.10 3.38
N THR A 80 5.77 3.05 4.18
CA THR A 80 4.76 4.03 3.78
C THR A 80 5.37 5.42 3.73
N LEU A 81 5.28 6.07 2.58
CA LEU A 81 5.72 7.45 2.40
C LEU A 81 4.50 8.35 2.37
N ASN A 82 4.55 9.45 3.13
CA ASN A 82 3.56 10.51 2.99
C ASN A 82 3.88 11.28 1.71
N ALA A 83 2.94 11.38 0.79
CA ALA A 83 3.14 11.97 -0.52
C ALA A 83 2.32 13.24 -0.66
N ILE A 84 2.97 14.31 -1.09
CA ILE A 84 2.31 15.59 -1.39
C ILE A 84 2.38 15.77 -2.90
N PRO A 85 1.23 15.96 -3.59
CA PRO A 85 1.27 16.27 -5.02
C PRO A 85 2.20 17.45 -5.28
N SER A 86 3.04 17.33 -6.29
CA SER A 86 4.11 18.31 -6.51
C SER A 86 3.57 19.72 -6.77
N ASP A 87 2.41 19.84 -7.41
CA ASP A 87 1.78 21.15 -7.65
C ASP A 87 1.32 21.79 -6.34
N ASP A 88 0.77 21.00 -5.42
CA ASP A 88 0.38 21.49 -4.09
C ASP A 88 1.60 21.92 -3.29
N PHE A 89 2.66 21.14 -3.37
CA PHE A 89 3.91 21.48 -2.71
C PHE A 89 4.49 22.79 -3.26
N ALA A 90 4.57 22.92 -4.57
CA ALA A 90 5.05 24.13 -5.22
C ALA A 90 4.19 25.36 -4.84
N GLY A 91 2.87 25.19 -4.78
CA GLY A 91 1.95 26.24 -4.37
C GLY A 91 2.09 26.67 -2.91
N SER A 92 2.69 25.83 -2.05
CA SER A 92 2.93 26.17 -0.64
C SER A 92 4.19 27.00 -0.42
N LEU A 93 5.05 27.07 -1.40
CA LEU A 93 6.30 27.83 -1.34
C LEU A 93 6.06 29.30 -1.74
#